data_3b3c4812f75fb4dc7586fa2b0e90c793
#
_entry.id   3b3c4812f75fb4dc7586fa2b0e90c793
#
_cell.length_a   1.000
_cell.length_b   1.000
_cell.length_c   1.000
_cell.angle_alpha   90.00
_cell.angle_beta   90.00
_cell.angle_gamma   90.00
#
_symmetry.space_group_name_H-M   'P 1'
#
loop_
_entity.id
_entity.type
_entity.pdbx_description
1 polymer ?
#
loop_
_entity_poly.entity_id
_entity_poly.type
_entity_poly.pdbx_seq_one_letter_code
_entity_poly.pdbx_strand_id
1 'polypeptide(L)'
;MLLEKLIRISKKVKDFKVNIAYSRCEKHVLTFACQEMGWQLTTKKGDGDIIWFIDGVKSDQIDMVRNLTYGHFNRYPKSYILCNKREFHILLNKYSNFFPDAFKFVPNTFVLPDDYVEFKDHFETHKDAILIAKPSKGRCGQGIFFWKEHQDLDQEKMKECLYIAQDYIPNPLLIDNKKFDFRLYFMICGVDKMEAYIAFEGMSRFCTEDYIPPKASNDNIDDEEREMMKMNGYSEDNLMSHLTNYSLNKTSLKFVNNNDFQQKDDGSKRLLSTVMKLMEERGVDIDKFKSDVKDICTKLAYAYRPHLVNNYHKVIGPSDEVNQNWFHIFGLDVMVDDDHKVWLLEINCFPSFDCRLDEIEIDPETKKKVKVK
;
A
#
# COMPACT_ATOMS: atom_id res chain seq x y z
N MET A 1 -15.12 -17.20 5.91
CA MET A 1 -16.43 -16.63 6.32
C MET A 1 -17.02 -15.70 5.26
N LEU A 2 -16.35 -14.61 4.77
CA LEU A 2 -16.94 -13.78 3.70
C LEU A 2 -16.92 -14.50 2.35
N LEU A 3 -15.80 -15.12 1.98
CA LEU A 3 -15.67 -15.96 0.79
C LEU A 3 -16.68 -17.13 0.84
N GLU A 4 -16.84 -17.75 1.98
CA GLU A 4 -17.86 -18.81 2.18
C GLU A 4 -19.30 -18.27 2.11
N LYS A 5 -19.54 -17.05 2.60
CA LYS A 5 -20.84 -16.38 2.45
C LYS A 5 -21.11 -16.00 1.00
N LEU A 6 -20.11 -15.47 0.29
CA LEU A 6 -20.17 -15.19 -1.14
C LEU A 6 -20.32 -16.49 -1.95
N ILE A 7 -19.58 -17.55 -1.61
CA ILE A 7 -19.71 -18.87 -2.23
C ILE A 7 -21.09 -19.47 -1.97
N ARG A 8 -21.66 -19.31 -0.76
CA ARG A 8 -23.05 -19.75 -0.46
C ARG A 8 -24.10 -18.95 -1.22
N ILE A 9 -23.89 -17.65 -1.42
CA ILE A 9 -24.77 -16.80 -2.24
C ILE A 9 -24.61 -17.17 -3.71
N SER A 10 -23.38 -17.35 -4.21
CA SER A 10 -23.10 -17.68 -5.61
C SER A 10 -23.69 -19.03 -6.03
N LYS A 11 -23.66 -20.04 -5.16
CA LYS A 11 -24.28 -21.35 -5.45
C LYS A 11 -25.81 -21.28 -5.58
N LYS A 12 -26.44 -20.16 -5.16
CA LYS A 12 -27.89 -19.93 -5.30
C LYS A 12 -28.25 -19.04 -6.50
N VAL A 13 -27.28 -18.27 -7.05
CA VAL A 13 -27.52 -17.36 -8.17
C VAL A 13 -26.92 -17.98 -9.42
N LYS A 14 -27.74 -18.63 -10.22
CA LYS A 14 -27.41 -19.00 -11.60
C LYS A 14 -27.26 -17.70 -12.40
N ASP A 15 -26.20 -17.61 -13.22
CA ASP A 15 -25.94 -16.50 -14.14
C ASP A 15 -25.39 -15.19 -13.54
N PHE A 16 -24.70 -15.25 -12.39
CA PHE A 16 -24.03 -14.08 -11.83
C PHE A 16 -22.92 -13.55 -12.77
N LYS A 17 -22.95 -12.26 -13.07
CA LYS A 17 -22.07 -11.66 -14.06
C LYS A 17 -21.14 -10.59 -13.47
N VAL A 18 -19.88 -10.64 -13.85
CA VAL A 18 -18.88 -9.60 -13.56
C VAL A 18 -18.58 -8.83 -14.85
N ASN A 19 -18.81 -7.52 -14.83
CA ASN A 19 -18.56 -6.66 -15.97
C ASN A 19 -17.13 -6.13 -15.92
N ILE A 20 -16.35 -6.46 -16.95
CA ILE A 20 -14.95 -6.05 -17.11
C ILE A 20 -14.75 -5.04 -18.25
N ALA A 21 -15.83 -4.43 -18.76
CA ALA A 21 -15.74 -3.43 -19.82
C ALA A 21 -14.86 -2.22 -19.45
N TYR A 22 -14.78 -1.92 -18.16
CA TYR A 22 -14.02 -0.80 -17.60
C TYR A 22 -12.69 -1.22 -16.94
N SER A 23 -12.33 -2.52 -17.02
CA SER A 23 -11.10 -3.08 -16.45
C SER A 23 -10.11 -3.45 -17.55
N ARG A 24 -8.94 -2.79 -17.58
CA ARG A 24 -7.89 -3.06 -18.57
C ARG A 24 -6.82 -4.02 -18.08
N CYS A 25 -6.45 -3.95 -16.80
CA CYS A 25 -5.29 -4.64 -16.24
C CYS A 25 -5.65 -5.88 -15.41
N GLU A 26 -6.83 -5.93 -14.82
CA GLU A 26 -7.21 -6.97 -13.85
C GLU A 26 -8.00 -8.13 -14.46
N LYS A 27 -8.04 -8.21 -15.79
CA LYS A 27 -8.83 -9.23 -16.52
C LYS A 27 -8.45 -10.67 -16.13
N HIS A 28 -7.17 -10.95 -15.95
CA HIS A 28 -6.71 -12.30 -15.64
C HIS A 28 -7.21 -12.78 -14.28
N VAL A 29 -7.03 -11.97 -13.23
CA VAL A 29 -7.48 -12.35 -11.90
C VAL A 29 -9.01 -12.42 -11.82
N LEU A 30 -9.72 -11.51 -12.49
CA LEU A 30 -11.19 -11.56 -12.55
C LEU A 30 -11.69 -12.77 -13.34
N THR A 31 -11.00 -13.14 -14.43
CA THR A 31 -11.32 -14.36 -15.17
C THR A 31 -11.15 -15.59 -14.31
N PHE A 32 -10.01 -15.70 -13.61
CA PHE A 32 -9.74 -16.79 -12.69
C PHE A 32 -10.79 -16.86 -11.58
N ALA A 33 -11.05 -15.72 -10.90
CA ALA A 33 -12.06 -15.66 -9.84
C ALA A 33 -13.47 -16.07 -10.34
N CYS A 34 -13.87 -15.62 -11.53
CA CYS A 34 -15.15 -15.99 -12.11
C CYS A 34 -15.20 -17.49 -12.43
N GLN A 35 -14.12 -18.08 -12.93
CA GLN A 35 -14.04 -19.52 -13.19
C GLN A 35 -14.20 -20.33 -11.90
N GLU A 36 -13.49 -19.96 -10.84
CA GLU A 36 -13.57 -20.61 -9.52
C GLU A 36 -14.96 -20.50 -8.89
N MET A 37 -15.63 -19.36 -9.10
CA MET A 37 -16.93 -19.06 -8.54
C MET A 37 -18.11 -19.57 -9.40
N GLY A 38 -17.85 -20.03 -10.64
CA GLY A 38 -18.88 -20.37 -11.60
C GLY A 38 -19.67 -19.16 -12.12
N TRP A 39 -19.04 -17.96 -12.12
CA TRP A 39 -19.62 -16.71 -12.59
C TRP A 39 -19.29 -16.44 -14.05
N GLN A 40 -20.06 -15.59 -14.69
CA GLN A 40 -19.85 -15.19 -16.07
C GLN A 40 -19.13 -13.84 -16.16
N LEU A 41 -18.31 -13.66 -17.21
CA LEU A 41 -17.74 -12.36 -17.56
C LEU A 41 -18.58 -11.71 -18.66
N THR A 42 -18.76 -10.39 -18.56
CA THR A 42 -19.38 -9.58 -19.60
C THR A 42 -18.56 -8.33 -19.90
N THR A 43 -18.59 -7.89 -21.16
CA THR A 43 -18.01 -6.62 -21.62
C THR A 43 -19.10 -5.66 -22.10
N LYS A 44 -20.36 -6.03 -22.01
CA LYS A 44 -21.48 -5.19 -22.39
C LYS A 44 -21.67 -4.08 -21.36
N LYS A 45 -21.52 -2.84 -21.77
CA LYS A 45 -21.64 -1.68 -20.89
C LYS A 45 -23.00 -1.66 -20.18
N GLY A 46 -22.98 -1.42 -18.87
CA GLY A 46 -24.19 -1.36 -18.04
C GLY A 46 -24.87 -2.72 -17.74
N ASP A 47 -24.28 -3.85 -18.15
CA ASP A 47 -24.75 -5.21 -17.80
C ASP A 47 -23.85 -5.81 -16.74
N GLY A 48 -24.41 -6.54 -15.79
CA GLY A 48 -23.68 -7.31 -14.78
C GLY A 48 -24.05 -6.99 -13.34
N ASP A 49 -23.83 -7.97 -12.46
CA ASP A 49 -24.10 -7.87 -11.02
C ASP A 49 -22.95 -7.17 -10.27
N ILE A 50 -21.73 -7.29 -10.78
CA ILE A 50 -20.56 -6.47 -10.35
C ILE A 50 -20.05 -5.70 -11.56
N ILE A 51 -19.90 -4.38 -11.40
CA ILE A 51 -19.24 -3.53 -12.39
C ILE A 51 -17.87 -3.15 -11.84
N TRP A 52 -16.82 -3.65 -12.52
CA TRP A 52 -15.45 -3.49 -12.08
C TRP A 52 -14.77 -2.34 -12.80
N PHE A 53 -14.50 -1.27 -12.07
CA PHE A 53 -13.71 -0.13 -12.53
C PHE A 53 -12.24 -0.33 -12.17
N ILE A 54 -11.35 0.02 -13.10
CA ILE A 54 -9.90 -0.01 -12.84
C ILE A 54 -9.46 1.16 -11.96
N ASP A 55 -9.96 2.35 -12.29
CA ASP A 55 -9.73 3.60 -11.57
C ASP A 55 -11.03 4.02 -10.84
N GLY A 56 -11.04 5.22 -10.28
CA GLY A 56 -12.27 5.80 -9.75
C GLY A 56 -13.36 5.97 -10.83
N VAL A 57 -14.62 6.06 -10.40
CA VAL A 57 -15.75 6.31 -11.29
C VAL A 57 -15.56 7.67 -11.98
N LYS A 58 -15.55 7.68 -13.31
CA LYS A 58 -15.38 8.87 -14.12
C LYS A 58 -16.71 9.60 -14.33
N SER A 59 -16.64 10.89 -14.72
CA SER A 59 -17.83 11.73 -14.91
C SER A 59 -18.83 11.16 -15.91
N ASP A 60 -18.33 10.57 -17.01
CA ASP A 60 -19.15 9.92 -18.04
C ASP A 60 -19.80 8.60 -17.59
N GLN A 61 -19.37 8.06 -16.48
CA GLN A 61 -19.88 6.82 -15.89
C GLN A 61 -20.90 7.08 -14.76
N ILE A 62 -20.92 8.30 -14.21
CA ILE A 62 -21.77 8.64 -13.07
C ILE A 62 -23.23 8.46 -13.40
N ASP A 63 -23.68 8.95 -14.56
CA ASP A 63 -25.10 8.86 -14.98
C ASP A 63 -25.50 7.39 -15.21
N MET A 64 -24.60 6.58 -15.77
CA MET A 64 -24.82 5.14 -15.89
C MET A 64 -25.01 4.51 -14.51
N VAL A 65 -24.12 4.82 -13.56
CA VAL A 65 -24.17 4.26 -12.20
C VAL A 65 -25.46 4.69 -11.47
N ARG A 66 -25.86 5.96 -11.61
CA ARG A 66 -27.10 6.50 -11.02
C ARG A 66 -28.38 5.82 -11.55
N ASN A 67 -28.34 5.45 -12.83
CA ASN A 67 -29.49 4.82 -13.49
C ASN A 67 -29.57 3.31 -13.30
N LEU A 68 -28.53 2.69 -12.72
CA LEU A 68 -28.56 1.27 -12.39
C LEU A 68 -29.26 1.07 -11.05
N THR A 69 -30.36 0.35 -11.07
CA THR A 69 -31.14 -0.01 -9.87
C THR A 69 -30.56 -1.20 -9.12
N TYR A 70 -29.60 -1.88 -9.73
CA TYR A 70 -28.92 -3.07 -9.18
C TYR A 70 -27.46 -3.08 -9.65
N GLY A 71 -26.63 -3.85 -8.97
CA GLY A 71 -25.22 -4.02 -9.28
C GLY A 71 -24.31 -3.54 -8.14
N HIS A 72 -23.18 -4.19 -8.02
CA HIS A 72 -22.15 -3.83 -7.05
C HIS A 72 -21.03 -3.08 -7.75
N PHE A 73 -20.48 -2.08 -7.09
CA PHE A 73 -19.44 -1.20 -7.64
C PHE A 73 -18.19 -1.25 -6.76
N ASN A 74 -17.05 -1.57 -7.36
CA ASN A 74 -15.80 -1.79 -6.64
C ASN A 74 -14.99 -0.52 -6.33
N ARG A 75 -15.53 0.67 -6.53
CA ARG A 75 -14.81 1.94 -6.30
C ARG A 75 -15.75 3.02 -5.78
N TYR A 76 -15.48 3.56 -4.59
CA TYR A 76 -16.18 4.75 -4.11
C TYR A 76 -15.77 5.99 -4.92
N PRO A 77 -16.72 6.91 -5.17
CA PRO A 77 -16.40 8.17 -5.81
C PRO A 77 -15.33 8.94 -5.04
N LYS A 78 -14.30 9.42 -5.77
CA LYS A 78 -13.18 10.23 -5.22
C LYS A 78 -12.39 9.59 -4.09
N SER A 79 -12.48 8.28 -3.88
CA SER A 79 -11.72 7.55 -2.84
C SER A 79 -10.20 7.69 -3.01
N TYR A 80 -9.70 7.91 -4.24
CA TYR A 80 -8.28 8.10 -4.54
C TYR A 80 -7.65 9.29 -3.78
N ILE A 81 -8.45 10.27 -3.37
CA ILE A 81 -7.96 11.43 -2.60
C ILE A 81 -7.42 10.95 -1.26
N LEU A 82 -8.12 10.02 -0.59
CA LEU A 82 -7.74 9.49 0.71
C LEU A 82 -6.44 8.65 0.70
N CYS A 83 -5.99 8.26 -0.50
CA CYS A 83 -4.78 7.46 -0.67
C CYS A 83 -3.59 8.29 -1.21
N ASN A 84 -3.79 9.58 -1.45
CA ASN A 84 -2.68 10.49 -1.68
C ASN A 84 -1.88 10.65 -0.38
N LYS A 85 -0.56 10.51 -0.42
CA LYS A 85 0.28 10.53 0.78
C LYS A 85 0.03 11.75 1.66
N ARG A 86 -0.06 12.94 1.04
CA ARG A 86 -0.34 14.18 1.75
C ARG A 86 -1.72 14.15 2.45
N GLU A 87 -2.78 13.91 1.68
CA GLU A 87 -4.16 13.91 2.19
C GLU A 87 -4.39 12.83 3.25
N PHE A 88 -3.76 11.67 3.06
CA PHE A 88 -3.77 10.58 4.03
C PHE A 88 -3.18 11.00 5.37
N HIS A 89 -1.99 11.64 5.36
CA HIS A 89 -1.34 12.05 6.61
C HIS A 89 -2.00 13.27 7.24
N ILE A 90 -2.53 14.23 6.47
CA ILE A 90 -3.38 15.30 7.00
C ILE A 90 -4.57 14.70 7.77
N LEU A 91 -5.24 13.70 7.18
CA LEU A 91 -6.36 13.03 7.84
C LEU A 91 -5.92 12.33 9.13
N LEU A 92 -4.85 11.53 9.08
CA LEU A 92 -4.38 10.77 10.24
C LEU A 92 -3.82 11.67 11.34
N ASN A 93 -3.05 12.72 11.00
CA ASN A 93 -2.56 13.70 11.97
C ASN A 93 -3.72 14.38 12.72
N LYS A 94 -4.80 14.72 11.99
CA LYS A 94 -6.01 15.26 12.63
C LYS A 94 -6.61 14.29 13.65
N TYR A 95 -6.74 13.01 13.32
CA TYR A 95 -7.24 12.00 14.26
C TYR A 95 -6.26 11.72 15.39
N SER A 96 -4.97 11.71 15.12
CA SER A 96 -3.91 11.54 16.13
C SER A 96 -3.92 12.68 17.17
N ASN A 97 -4.18 13.91 16.74
CA ASN A 97 -4.32 15.06 17.65
C ASN A 97 -5.52 14.94 18.60
N PHE A 98 -6.63 14.35 18.14
CA PHE A 98 -7.80 14.13 18.98
C PHE A 98 -7.71 12.85 19.82
N PHE A 99 -7.04 11.81 19.29
CA PHE A 99 -6.97 10.49 19.88
C PHE A 99 -5.53 9.93 19.78
N PRO A 100 -4.56 10.55 20.50
CA PRO A 100 -3.15 10.25 20.32
C PRO A 100 -2.79 8.77 20.56
N ASP A 101 -3.40 8.16 21.59
CA ASP A 101 -3.13 6.74 21.88
C ASP A 101 -3.71 5.78 20.85
N ALA A 102 -4.77 6.18 20.16
CA ALA A 102 -5.43 5.33 19.18
C ALA A 102 -4.68 5.24 17.86
N PHE A 103 -3.86 6.24 17.49
CA PHE A 103 -3.19 6.32 16.19
C PHE A 103 -1.67 6.14 16.25
N LYS A 104 -1.13 5.59 17.34
CA LYS A 104 0.32 5.29 17.49
C LYS A 104 0.87 4.24 16.53
N PHE A 105 0.03 3.67 15.69
CA PHE A 105 0.43 2.71 14.65
C PHE A 105 0.97 3.36 13.36
N VAL A 106 0.93 4.69 13.28
CA VAL A 106 1.54 5.44 12.16
C VAL A 106 2.77 6.13 12.70
N PRO A 107 3.94 6.04 12.02
CA PRO A 107 5.10 6.83 12.40
C PRO A 107 4.79 8.32 12.34
N ASN A 108 5.38 9.11 13.24
CA ASN A 108 5.20 10.54 13.23
C ASN A 108 5.52 11.11 11.84
N THR A 109 4.65 11.97 11.31
CA THR A 109 4.72 12.39 9.91
C THR A 109 4.39 13.87 9.79
N PHE A 110 5.28 14.61 9.15
CA PHE A 110 5.16 16.02 8.83
C PHE A 110 4.72 16.20 7.38
N VAL A 111 3.71 17.00 7.15
CA VAL A 111 3.20 17.34 5.81
C VAL A 111 3.81 18.66 5.38
N LEU A 112 4.82 18.61 4.54
CA LEU A 112 5.54 19.82 4.12
C LEU A 112 4.88 20.48 2.89
N PRO A 113 4.89 21.82 2.85
CA PRO A 113 5.51 22.76 3.80
C PRO A 113 4.64 23.12 5.02
N ASP A 114 3.42 22.59 5.16
CA ASP A 114 2.46 23.06 6.18
C ASP A 114 2.98 22.87 7.61
N ASP A 115 3.58 21.72 7.92
CA ASP A 115 4.12 21.36 9.24
C ASP A 115 5.61 21.69 9.38
N TYR A 116 6.09 22.76 8.68
CA TYR A 116 7.53 23.08 8.65
C TYR A 116 8.10 23.44 10.01
N VAL A 117 7.33 24.15 10.83
CA VAL A 117 7.76 24.58 12.17
C VAL A 117 7.94 23.36 13.08
N GLU A 118 6.95 22.49 13.12
CA GLU A 118 6.95 21.25 13.90
C GLU A 118 8.04 20.29 13.43
N PHE A 119 8.27 20.22 12.11
CA PHE A 119 9.37 19.45 11.51
C PHE A 119 10.73 19.93 11.98
N LYS A 120 10.96 21.26 12.01
CA LYS A 120 12.21 21.86 12.46
C LYS A 120 12.42 21.60 13.96
N ASP A 121 11.40 21.85 14.78
CA ASP A 121 11.45 21.61 16.22
C ASP A 121 11.74 20.13 16.53
N HIS A 122 11.25 19.20 15.70
CA HIS A 122 11.52 17.77 15.86
C HIS A 122 13.02 17.47 15.74
N PHE A 123 13.73 18.01 14.75
CA PHE A 123 15.19 17.84 14.63
C PHE A 123 15.97 18.58 15.72
N GLU A 124 15.47 19.71 16.20
CA GLU A 124 16.12 20.44 17.30
C GLU A 124 16.05 19.67 18.62
N THR A 125 14.97 18.93 18.84
CA THR A 125 14.73 18.12 20.04
C THR A 125 15.28 16.70 19.96
N HIS A 126 15.36 16.11 18.75
CA HIS A 126 15.80 14.75 18.48
C HIS A 126 16.99 14.79 17.51
N LYS A 127 18.20 15.02 18.06
CA LYS A 127 19.43 15.25 17.25
C LYS A 127 19.80 14.06 16.34
N ASP A 128 19.42 12.85 16.70
CA ASP A 128 19.68 11.62 15.94
C ASP A 128 18.48 11.18 15.10
N ALA A 129 17.48 12.06 14.94
CA ALA A 129 16.30 11.72 14.15
C ALA A 129 16.65 11.49 12.68
N ILE A 130 16.13 10.42 12.13
CA ILE A 130 16.21 10.12 10.72
C ILE A 130 14.78 10.06 10.19
N LEU A 131 14.47 10.89 9.20
CA LEU A 131 13.18 10.90 8.55
C LEU A 131 13.30 10.42 7.12
N ILE A 132 12.30 9.70 6.66
CA ILE A 132 12.17 9.33 5.25
C ILE A 132 11.27 10.34 4.54
N ALA A 133 11.81 11.00 3.53
CA ALA A 133 11.10 11.96 2.70
C ALA A 133 10.45 11.26 1.52
N LYS A 134 9.15 11.47 1.31
CA LYS A 134 8.39 10.86 0.23
C LYS A 134 7.62 11.94 -0.54
N PRO A 135 7.83 12.10 -1.87
CA PRO A 135 7.03 13.04 -2.66
C PRO A 135 5.55 12.68 -2.62
N SER A 136 4.68 13.67 -2.44
CA SER A 136 3.22 13.44 -2.37
C SER A 136 2.66 12.79 -3.62
N LYS A 137 3.21 13.10 -4.80
CA LYS A 137 2.82 12.53 -6.09
C LYS A 137 3.76 11.41 -6.58
N GLY A 138 4.80 11.06 -5.82
CA GLY A 138 5.76 10.01 -6.17
C GLY A 138 5.12 8.62 -6.17
N ARG A 139 5.53 7.77 -7.10
CA ARG A 139 5.10 6.37 -7.21
C ARG A 139 6.34 5.46 -7.21
N CYS A 140 6.18 4.22 -6.77
CA CYS A 140 7.19 3.19 -6.93
C CYS A 140 8.56 3.50 -6.29
N GLY A 141 8.61 4.30 -5.23
CA GLY A 141 9.86 4.68 -4.56
C GLY A 141 10.62 5.84 -5.19
N GLN A 142 10.12 6.45 -6.28
CA GLN A 142 10.78 7.58 -6.93
C GLN A 142 10.82 8.81 -6.03
N GLY A 143 12.00 9.43 -5.94
CA GLY A 143 12.21 10.68 -5.20
C GLY A 143 12.16 10.50 -3.68
N ILE A 144 12.28 9.27 -3.17
CA ILE A 144 12.42 8.99 -1.74
C ILE A 144 13.88 9.16 -1.36
N PHE A 145 14.12 9.83 -0.22
CA PHE A 145 15.44 9.99 0.37
C PHE A 145 15.33 10.11 1.90
N PHE A 146 16.46 10.05 2.60
CA PHE A 146 16.53 10.30 4.03
C PHE A 146 16.84 11.74 4.34
N TRP A 147 16.14 12.33 5.30
CA TRP A 147 16.50 13.58 5.96
C TRP A 147 17.13 13.26 7.30
N LYS A 148 18.36 13.77 7.49
CA LYS A 148 19.14 13.58 8.71
C LYS A 148 19.39 14.89 9.44
N GLU A 149 19.21 16.02 8.75
CA GLU A 149 19.37 17.37 9.29
C GLU A 149 18.33 18.32 8.68
N HIS A 150 17.89 19.32 9.46
CA HIS A 150 16.93 20.31 8.97
C HIS A 150 17.55 21.29 7.96
N GLN A 151 18.89 21.38 7.90
CA GLN A 151 19.64 22.28 7.00
C GLN A 151 19.62 21.80 5.54
N ASP A 152 19.30 20.52 5.30
CA ASP A 152 19.17 19.95 3.95
C ASP A 152 17.94 20.43 3.20
N LEU A 153 17.14 21.30 3.83
CA LEU A 153 15.90 21.83 3.28
C LEU A 153 16.14 23.03 2.39
N ASP A 154 16.23 22.81 1.10
CA ASP A 154 16.05 23.85 0.11
C ASP A 154 14.58 24.28 0.06
N GLN A 155 14.25 25.39 0.74
CA GLN A 155 12.90 25.93 0.81
C GLN A 155 12.31 26.24 -0.56
N GLU A 156 13.12 26.56 -1.56
CA GLU A 156 12.67 26.80 -2.94
C GLU A 156 12.22 25.49 -3.59
N LYS A 157 12.97 24.41 -3.43
CA LYS A 157 12.58 23.08 -3.92
C LYS A 157 11.32 22.55 -3.23
N MET A 158 11.11 22.89 -1.96
CA MET A 158 9.87 22.51 -1.25
C MET A 158 8.63 23.20 -1.77
N LYS A 159 8.74 24.44 -2.27
CA LYS A 159 7.60 25.14 -2.89
C LYS A 159 7.18 24.48 -4.20
N GLU A 160 8.10 23.87 -4.91
CA GLU A 160 7.86 23.21 -6.19
C GLU A 160 7.36 21.76 -6.02
N CYS A 161 7.77 21.07 -4.96
CA CYS A 161 7.42 19.68 -4.72
C CYS A 161 6.94 19.45 -3.28
N LEU A 162 5.69 19.02 -3.14
CA LEU A 162 5.10 18.70 -1.85
C LEU A 162 5.64 17.34 -1.36
N TYR A 163 6.18 17.30 -0.15
CA TYR A 163 6.70 16.11 0.51
C TYR A 163 5.92 15.77 1.77
N ILE A 164 5.99 14.52 2.18
CA ILE A 164 5.83 14.12 3.56
C ILE A 164 7.20 13.70 4.11
N ALA A 165 7.51 14.10 5.33
CA ALA A 165 8.65 13.64 6.10
C ALA A 165 8.16 12.79 7.25
N GLN A 166 8.56 11.53 7.31
CA GLN A 166 8.06 10.55 8.25
C GLN A 166 9.22 9.96 9.04
N ASP A 167 9.07 9.82 10.37
CA ASP A 167 10.06 9.15 11.20
C ASP A 167 10.37 7.77 10.63
N TYR A 168 11.66 7.51 10.43
CA TYR A 168 12.11 6.22 9.98
C TYR A 168 12.08 5.21 11.14
N ILE A 169 11.65 4.00 10.89
CA ILE A 169 11.64 2.90 11.86
C ILE A 169 12.98 2.18 11.71
N PRO A 170 13.93 2.41 12.63
CA PRO A 170 15.31 1.94 12.47
C PRO A 170 15.49 0.46 12.76
N ASN A 171 14.59 -0.13 13.55
CA ASN A 171 14.67 -1.52 14.03
C ASN A 171 13.50 -2.34 13.47
N PRO A 172 13.44 -2.61 12.14
CA PRO A 172 12.42 -3.49 11.59
C PRO A 172 12.69 -4.95 12.01
N LEU A 173 11.63 -5.74 12.17
CA LEU A 173 11.78 -7.18 12.22
C LEU A 173 12.44 -7.66 10.93
N LEU A 174 13.47 -8.49 11.05
CA LEU A 174 14.21 -9.02 9.91
C LEU A 174 13.97 -10.52 9.73
N ILE A 175 13.84 -10.94 8.48
CA ILE A 175 13.90 -12.34 8.07
C ILE A 175 15.01 -12.45 7.02
N ASP A 176 15.91 -13.41 7.19
CA ASP A 176 17.09 -13.60 6.33
C ASP A 176 17.96 -12.33 6.22
N ASN A 177 18.12 -11.60 7.33
CA ASN A 177 18.80 -10.30 7.45
C ASN A 177 18.19 -9.20 6.56
N LYS A 178 16.99 -9.38 6.02
CA LYS A 178 16.34 -8.45 5.13
C LYS A 178 15.13 -7.81 5.77
N LYS A 179 14.97 -6.52 5.50
CA LYS A 179 13.75 -5.79 5.79
C LYS A 179 12.64 -6.25 4.85
N PHE A 180 11.44 -6.34 5.37
CA PHE A 180 10.26 -6.69 4.60
C PHE A 180 9.04 -5.89 5.06
N ASP A 181 8.02 -5.85 4.23
CA ASP A 181 6.70 -5.36 4.55
C ASP A 181 5.62 -6.29 4.01
N PHE A 182 4.39 -6.03 4.44
CA PHE A 182 3.21 -6.76 4.01
C PHE A 182 2.33 -5.87 3.12
N ARG A 183 1.90 -6.38 1.97
CA ARG A 183 0.77 -5.89 1.20
C ARG A 183 -0.47 -6.66 1.61
N LEU A 184 -1.31 -6.04 2.45
CA LEU A 184 -2.59 -6.59 2.87
C LEU A 184 -3.73 -5.98 2.06
N TYR A 185 -4.82 -6.73 1.88
CA TYR A 185 -6.00 -6.26 1.18
C TYR A 185 -7.12 -5.98 2.17
N PHE A 186 -7.48 -4.72 2.27
CA PHE A 186 -8.50 -4.18 3.17
C PHE A 186 -9.70 -3.72 2.35
N MET A 187 -10.88 -4.25 2.65
CA MET A 187 -12.11 -3.92 1.93
C MET A 187 -13.09 -3.20 2.85
N ILE A 188 -13.64 -2.10 2.34
CA ILE A 188 -14.77 -1.41 2.93
C ILE A 188 -15.98 -1.65 2.03
N CYS A 189 -17.13 -1.96 2.62
CA CYS A 189 -18.41 -2.18 1.94
C CYS A 189 -19.49 -1.30 2.53
N GLY A 190 -20.44 -0.86 1.69
CA GLY A 190 -21.58 -0.04 2.09
C GLY A 190 -21.20 1.42 2.38
N VAL A 191 -22.20 2.26 2.53
CA VAL A 191 -22.04 3.70 2.83
C VAL A 191 -22.65 4.03 4.19
N ASP A 192 -23.93 3.77 4.38
CA ASP A 192 -24.64 4.05 5.63
C ASP A 192 -24.34 3.00 6.69
N LYS A 193 -24.44 1.72 6.32
CA LYS A 193 -24.03 0.57 7.14
C LYS A 193 -22.69 0.05 6.62
N MET A 194 -21.64 0.72 7.03
CA MET A 194 -20.29 0.39 6.59
C MET A 194 -19.79 -0.87 7.30
N GLU A 195 -19.31 -1.82 6.52
CA GLU A 195 -18.61 -3.01 6.98
C GLU A 195 -17.18 -3.00 6.47
N ALA A 196 -16.25 -3.51 7.29
CA ALA A 196 -14.83 -3.56 6.96
C ALA A 196 -14.30 -4.99 7.08
N TYR A 197 -13.46 -5.38 6.13
CA TYR A 197 -12.90 -6.72 6.04
C TYR A 197 -11.41 -6.65 5.73
N ILE A 198 -10.64 -7.57 6.27
CA ILE A 198 -9.22 -7.76 5.97
C ILE A 198 -8.95 -9.18 5.52
N ALA A 199 -8.21 -9.33 4.43
CA ALA A 199 -7.71 -10.63 4.00
C ALA A 199 -6.40 -10.93 4.76
N PHE A 200 -6.34 -12.10 5.42
CA PHE A 200 -5.12 -12.64 6.01
C PHE A 200 -4.44 -13.64 5.07
N GLU A 201 -4.52 -13.36 3.78
CA GLU A 201 -3.60 -13.81 2.76
C GLU A 201 -3.26 -12.61 1.88
N GLY A 202 -2.03 -12.57 1.42
CA GLY A 202 -1.48 -11.45 0.69
C GLY A 202 -0.02 -11.69 0.36
N MET A 203 0.72 -10.61 0.24
CA MET A 203 2.09 -10.68 -0.20
C MET A 203 3.02 -9.99 0.81
N SER A 204 4.14 -10.62 1.09
CA SER A 204 5.28 -10.00 1.76
C SER A 204 6.34 -9.64 0.73
N ARG A 205 6.89 -8.43 0.81
CA ARG A 205 7.90 -7.91 -0.10
C ARG A 205 9.19 -7.71 0.65
N PHE A 206 10.26 -8.31 0.16
CA PHE A 206 11.58 -8.27 0.77
C PHE A 206 12.50 -7.30 0.02
N CYS A 207 13.32 -6.58 0.78
CA CYS A 207 14.47 -5.88 0.24
C CYS A 207 15.44 -6.88 -0.41
N THR A 208 16.15 -6.46 -1.44
CA THR A 208 17.12 -7.34 -2.12
C THR A 208 18.48 -7.34 -1.45
N GLU A 209 18.78 -6.29 -0.69
CA GLU A 209 20.00 -6.14 0.10
C GLU A 209 19.72 -6.41 1.57
N ASP A 210 20.77 -6.86 2.29
CA ASP A 210 20.70 -7.02 3.73
C ASP A 210 20.48 -5.67 4.40
N TYR A 211 19.70 -5.66 5.46
CA TYR A 211 19.37 -4.43 6.17
C TYR A 211 20.60 -3.89 6.91
N ILE A 212 20.91 -2.64 6.66
CA ILE A 212 21.92 -1.87 7.40
C ILE A 212 21.19 -0.66 7.97
N PRO A 213 21.17 -0.46 9.32
CA PRO A 213 20.55 0.70 9.91
C PRO A 213 21.11 2.00 9.30
N PRO A 214 20.25 2.97 8.95
CA PRO A 214 20.76 4.25 8.43
C PRO A 214 21.53 4.96 9.54
N LYS A 215 22.65 5.59 9.19
CA LYS A 215 23.48 6.35 10.13
C LYS A 215 22.95 7.77 10.26
N ALA A 216 22.97 8.31 11.48
CA ALA A 216 22.74 9.73 11.70
C ALA A 216 23.90 10.57 11.09
N SER A 217 23.65 11.85 10.78
CA SER A 217 24.62 12.74 10.11
C SER A 217 25.92 12.98 10.89
N ASN A 218 25.94 12.68 12.19
CA ASN A 218 27.11 12.86 13.06
C ASN A 218 28.17 11.76 12.96
N ASP A 219 27.92 10.68 12.22
CA ASP A 219 28.95 9.67 11.95
C ASP A 219 29.94 10.22 10.93
N ASN A 220 31.20 10.44 11.36
CA ASN A 220 32.30 10.99 10.57
C ASN A 220 32.59 10.14 9.31
N ILE A 221 31.81 10.33 8.27
CA ILE A 221 32.21 9.95 6.92
C ILE A 221 32.93 11.18 6.35
N ASP A 222 34.21 11.05 5.99
CA ASP A 222 34.94 12.15 5.41
C ASP A 222 34.42 12.47 4.00
N ASP A 223 34.70 13.70 3.55
CA ASP A 223 34.19 14.19 2.27
C ASP A 223 34.74 13.39 1.07
N GLU A 224 35.91 12.77 1.20
CA GLU A 224 36.49 11.90 0.15
C GLU A 224 35.75 10.59 0.04
N GLU A 225 35.34 10.00 1.16
CA GLU A 225 34.52 8.79 1.20
C GLU A 225 33.11 9.04 0.64
N ARG A 226 32.52 10.21 0.93
CA ARG A 226 31.25 10.67 0.34
C ARG A 226 31.33 10.83 -1.18
N GLU A 227 32.37 11.43 -1.69
CA GLU A 227 32.57 11.61 -3.12
C GLU A 227 32.82 10.27 -3.81
N MET A 228 33.60 9.39 -3.21
CA MET A 228 33.87 8.06 -3.75
C MET A 228 32.58 7.20 -3.79
N MET A 229 31.72 7.30 -2.80
CA MET A 229 30.40 6.66 -2.80
C MET A 229 29.52 7.20 -3.95
N LYS A 230 29.46 8.52 -4.12
CA LYS A 230 28.71 9.17 -5.23
C LYS A 230 29.23 8.76 -6.60
N MET A 231 30.56 8.72 -6.79
CA MET A 231 31.18 8.32 -8.05
C MET A 231 30.91 6.86 -8.41
N ASN A 232 30.77 6.00 -7.40
CA ASN A 232 30.44 4.57 -7.58
C ASN A 232 28.93 4.30 -7.67
N GLY A 233 28.09 5.33 -7.70
CA GLY A 233 26.64 5.21 -7.78
C GLY A 233 25.98 4.71 -6.48
N TYR A 234 26.72 4.69 -5.39
CA TYR A 234 26.18 4.44 -4.05
C TYR A 234 25.69 5.77 -3.49
N SER A 235 24.39 5.91 -3.26
CA SER A 235 23.91 6.88 -2.29
C SER A 235 24.40 6.43 -0.90
N GLU A 236 24.71 7.37 0.00
CA GLU A 236 25.11 7.07 1.40
C GLU A 236 24.16 6.05 2.06
N ASP A 237 22.94 5.99 1.61
CA ASP A 237 21.92 5.02 2.02
C ASP A 237 21.57 4.13 0.83
N ASN A 238 21.92 2.87 0.91
CA ASN A 238 21.48 1.89 -0.08
C ASN A 238 19.96 1.68 0.02
N LEU A 239 19.18 2.44 -0.74
CA LEU A 239 17.72 2.39 -0.71
C LEU A 239 17.15 0.98 -0.94
N MET A 240 17.92 0.07 -1.55
CA MET A 240 17.49 -1.32 -1.76
C MET A 240 17.55 -2.18 -0.48
N SER A 241 18.19 -1.69 0.59
CA SER A 241 18.15 -2.29 1.93
C SER A 241 17.01 -1.73 2.79
N HIS A 242 16.41 -0.60 2.38
CA HIS A 242 15.41 0.11 3.17
C HIS A 242 14.01 0.12 2.55
N LEU A 243 13.91 0.11 1.20
CA LEU A 243 12.65 0.20 0.47
C LEU A 243 12.25 -1.15 -0.11
N THR A 244 11.09 -1.63 0.29
CA THR A 244 10.52 -2.92 -0.15
C THR A 244 9.79 -2.84 -1.49
N ASN A 245 9.73 -1.64 -2.10
CA ASN A 245 9.03 -1.41 -3.36
C ASN A 245 9.46 -2.38 -4.46
N TYR A 246 8.52 -3.16 -4.99
CA TYR A 246 8.80 -4.12 -6.07
C TYR A 246 9.47 -3.48 -7.28
N SER A 247 9.00 -2.28 -7.68
CA SER A 247 9.54 -1.58 -8.86
C SER A 247 11.00 -1.20 -8.72
N LEU A 248 11.47 -0.94 -7.49
CA LEU A 248 12.88 -0.68 -7.19
C LEU A 248 13.66 -2.00 -7.14
N ASN A 249 13.21 -2.94 -6.31
CA ASN A 249 13.95 -4.16 -6.04
C ASN A 249 14.06 -5.09 -7.26
N LYS A 250 13.07 -5.12 -8.16
CA LYS A 250 13.13 -5.95 -9.38
C LYS A 250 14.29 -5.58 -10.33
N THR A 251 14.89 -4.39 -10.17
CA THR A 251 16.06 -3.97 -10.96
C THR A 251 17.37 -4.52 -10.41
N SER A 252 17.40 -4.96 -9.15
CA SER A 252 18.56 -5.58 -8.52
C SER A 252 18.87 -6.95 -9.15
N LEU A 253 20.14 -7.25 -9.35
CA LEU A 253 20.58 -8.58 -9.77
C LEU A 253 20.30 -9.65 -8.70
N LYS A 254 20.19 -9.25 -7.43
CA LYS A 254 19.87 -10.12 -6.30
C LYS A 254 18.37 -10.40 -6.15
N PHE A 255 17.51 -9.80 -7.01
CA PHE A 255 16.08 -10.06 -6.96
C PHE A 255 15.78 -11.51 -7.37
N VAL A 256 15.19 -12.26 -6.45
CA VAL A 256 14.77 -13.66 -6.69
C VAL A 256 13.28 -13.67 -7.03
N ASN A 257 12.98 -14.06 -8.26
CA ASN A 257 11.60 -14.24 -8.71
C ASN A 257 11.13 -15.64 -8.32
N ASN A 258 10.07 -15.76 -7.52
CA ASN A 258 9.45 -17.04 -7.23
C ASN A 258 8.49 -17.42 -8.32
N ASN A 259 8.83 -18.42 -9.12
CA ASN A 259 7.92 -18.98 -10.12
C ASN A 259 6.83 -19.87 -9.49
N ASP A 260 7.02 -20.26 -8.23
CA ASP A 260 6.06 -21.05 -7.46
C ASP A 260 5.97 -20.50 -6.03
N PHE A 261 4.94 -19.72 -5.74
CA PHE A 261 4.70 -19.15 -4.41
C PHE A 261 4.47 -20.20 -3.31
N GLN A 262 4.16 -21.44 -3.68
CA GLN A 262 3.86 -22.50 -2.73
C GLN A 262 5.11 -23.25 -2.22
N GLN A 263 6.25 -23.14 -2.92
CA GLN A 263 7.39 -24.02 -2.69
C GLN A 263 8.69 -23.34 -2.25
N LYS A 264 8.79 -22.00 -2.26
CA LYS A 264 10.05 -21.31 -1.95
C LYS A 264 9.87 -20.18 -0.94
N ASP A 265 10.58 -20.34 0.18
CA ASP A 265 10.60 -19.38 1.29
C ASP A 265 11.69 -18.30 1.11
N ASP A 266 12.45 -18.32 0.01
CA ASP A 266 13.66 -17.53 -0.24
C ASP A 266 13.48 -16.40 -1.27
N GLY A 267 12.31 -16.24 -1.86
CA GLY A 267 12.05 -15.21 -2.86
C GLY A 267 11.94 -13.80 -2.32
N SER A 268 12.09 -12.81 -3.22
CA SER A 268 11.86 -11.40 -2.91
C SER A 268 10.37 -11.07 -2.69
N LYS A 269 9.48 -11.96 -3.10
CA LYS A 269 8.06 -11.94 -2.77
C LYS A 269 7.66 -13.29 -2.20
N ARG A 270 6.99 -13.27 -1.05
CA ARG A 270 6.54 -14.50 -0.36
C ARG A 270 5.07 -14.36 0.01
N LEU A 271 4.37 -15.48 0.17
CA LEU A 271 3.01 -15.46 0.72
C LEU A 271 3.02 -14.95 2.16
N LEU A 272 2.00 -14.20 2.53
CA LEU A 272 1.83 -13.72 3.90
C LEU A 272 1.80 -14.88 4.89
N SER A 273 1.06 -15.96 4.57
CA SER A 273 0.96 -17.14 5.42
C SER A 273 2.31 -17.82 5.70
N THR A 274 3.21 -17.86 4.71
CA THR A 274 4.58 -18.36 4.87
C THR A 274 5.38 -17.47 5.81
N VAL A 275 5.32 -16.15 5.62
CA VAL A 275 6.08 -15.20 6.45
C VAL A 275 5.53 -15.16 7.87
N MET A 276 4.22 -15.29 8.08
CA MET A 276 3.65 -15.41 9.43
C MET A 276 4.19 -16.63 10.20
N LYS A 277 4.41 -17.78 9.54
CA LYS A 277 5.06 -18.95 10.19
C LYS A 277 6.49 -18.64 10.60
N LEU A 278 7.27 -18.01 9.72
CA LEU A 278 8.64 -17.58 10.04
C LEU A 278 8.70 -16.53 11.16
N MET A 279 7.69 -15.68 11.29
CA MET A 279 7.55 -14.73 12.41
C MET A 279 7.25 -15.47 13.72
N GLU A 280 6.32 -16.44 13.69
CA GLU A 280 5.97 -17.26 14.85
C GLU A 280 7.17 -18.03 15.39
N GLU A 281 8.00 -18.60 14.50
CA GLU A 281 9.27 -19.27 14.85
C GLU A 281 10.27 -18.32 15.54
N ARG A 282 10.14 -17.00 15.33
CA ARG A 282 10.93 -15.94 15.97
C ARG A 282 10.26 -15.33 17.20
N GLY A 283 9.18 -15.96 17.68
CA GLY A 283 8.49 -15.55 18.90
C GLY A 283 7.44 -14.45 18.75
N VAL A 284 7.08 -14.10 17.50
CA VAL A 284 5.99 -13.14 17.28
C VAL A 284 4.64 -13.81 17.54
N ASP A 285 3.82 -13.19 18.38
CA ASP A 285 2.43 -13.60 18.59
C ASP A 285 1.58 -13.24 17.36
N ILE A 286 1.27 -14.25 16.54
CA ILE A 286 0.55 -14.07 15.28
C ILE A 286 -0.92 -13.70 15.51
N ASP A 287 -1.53 -14.12 16.60
CA ASP A 287 -2.91 -13.73 16.93
C ASP A 287 -2.97 -12.26 17.36
N LYS A 288 -1.97 -11.81 18.13
CA LYS A 288 -1.80 -10.39 18.43
C LYS A 288 -1.54 -9.57 17.17
N PHE A 289 -0.63 -9.99 16.29
CA PHE A 289 -0.39 -9.32 15.00
C PHE A 289 -1.70 -9.16 14.19
N LYS A 290 -2.48 -10.23 14.05
CA LYS A 290 -3.78 -10.18 13.36
C LYS A 290 -4.78 -9.26 14.05
N SER A 291 -4.76 -9.23 15.38
CA SER A 291 -5.62 -8.33 16.18
C SER A 291 -5.24 -6.87 15.98
N ASP A 292 -3.94 -6.55 16.01
CA ASP A 292 -3.43 -5.20 15.80
C ASP A 292 -3.75 -4.70 14.37
N VAL A 293 -3.59 -5.55 13.36
CA VAL A 293 -4.00 -5.23 11.98
C VAL A 293 -5.51 -4.98 11.87
N LYS A 294 -6.35 -5.76 12.54
CA LYS A 294 -7.81 -5.52 12.56
C LYS A 294 -8.16 -4.20 13.24
N ASP A 295 -7.47 -3.85 14.31
CA ASP A 295 -7.67 -2.58 15.01
C ASP A 295 -7.29 -1.39 14.11
N ILE A 296 -6.16 -1.47 13.41
CA ILE A 296 -5.75 -0.48 12.40
C ILE A 296 -6.83 -0.33 11.32
N CYS A 297 -7.32 -1.44 10.75
CA CYS A 297 -8.37 -1.43 9.72
C CYS A 297 -9.67 -0.80 10.23
N THR A 298 -10.04 -1.08 11.48
CA THR A 298 -11.23 -0.50 12.13
C THR A 298 -11.10 1.01 12.25
N LYS A 299 -9.96 1.50 12.74
CA LYS A 299 -9.67 2.94 12.88
C LYS A 299 -9.63 3.65 11.52
N LEU A 300 -9.04 3.01 10.50
CA LEU A 300 -9.06 3.53 9.14
C LEU A 300 -10.48 3.62 8.56
N ALA A 301 -11.32 2.60 8.78
CA ALA A 301 -12.72 2.63 8.34
C ALA A 301 -13.48 3.81 8.96
N TYR A 302 -13.31 4.04 10.27
CA TYR A 302 -13.90 5.21 10.94
C TYR A 302 -13.35 6.53 10.42
N ALA A 303 -12.06 6.65 10.20
CA ALA A 303 -11.43 7.86 9.68
C ALA A 303 -11.89 8.17 8.24
N TYR A 304 -12.07 7.14 7.42
CA TYR A 304 -12.46 7.29 6.02
C TYR A 304 -13.96 7.52 5.82
N ARG A 305 -14.79 7.00 6.72
CA ARG A 305 -16.24 7.02 6.58
C ARG A 305 -16.80 8.41 6.25
N PRO A 306 -16.46 9.52 6.95
CA PRO A 306 -17.02 10.84 6.65
C PRO A 306 -16.74 11.30 5.21
N HIS A 307 -15.53 11.01 4.70
CA HIS A 307 -15.13 11.37 3.34
C HIS A 307 -15.86 10.51 2.30
N LEU A 308 -15.95 9.20 2.53
CA LEU A 308 -16.60 8.26 1.62
C LEU A 308 -18.09 8.59 1.51
N VAL A 309 -18.78 8.78 2.64
CA VAL A 309 -20.20 9.14 2.70
C VAL A 309 -20.46 10.47 2.02
N ASN A 310 -19.70 11.51 2.36
CA ASN A 310 -19.88 12.84 1.79
C ASN A 310 -19.64 12.86 0.26
N ASN A 311 -18.58 12.19 -0.22
CA ASN A 311 -18.31 12.13 -1.65
C ASN A 311 -19.34 11.27 -2.38
N TYR A 312 -19.82 10.20 -1.74
CA TYR A 312 -20.90 9.40 -2.29
C TYR A 312 -22.16 10.24 -2.52
N HIS A 313 -22.67 10.93 -1.49
CA HIS A 313 -23.87 11.76 -1.59
C HIS A 313 -23.71 12.93 -2.56
N LYS A 314 -22.53 13.54 -2.66
CA LYS A 314 -22.26 14.61 -3.63
C LYS A 314 -22.26 14.12 -5.08
N VAL A 315 -21.81 12.91 -5.34
CA VAL A 315 -21.63 12.40 -6.70
C VAL A 315 -22.83 11.57 -7.14
N ILE A 316 -23.32 10.69 -6.29
CA ILE A 316 -24.40 9.75 -6.63
C ILE A 316 -25.77 10.33 -6.25
N GLY A 317 -25.85 11.05 -5.14
CA GLY A 317 -27.08 11.60 -4.59
C GLY A 317 -27.64 10.72 -3.46
N PRO A 318 -28.68 11.21 -2.76
CA PRO A 318 -29.35 10.44 -1.73
C PRO A 318 -30.20 9.35 -2.40
N SER A 319 -29.76 8.12 -2.27
CA SER A 319 -30.53 6.95 -2.69
C SER A 319 -30.33 5.84 -1.66
N ASP A 320 -31.40 5.49 -0.95
CA ASP A 320 -31.34 4.62 0.20
C ASP A 320 -31.07 3.15 -0.18
N GLU A 321 -31.44 2.71 -1.37
CA GLU A 321 -31.33 1.29 -1.77
C GLU A 321 -29.97 0.93 -2.41
N VAL A 322 -29.30 1.87 -3.07
CA VAL A 322 -28.05 1.61 -3.80
C VAL A 322 -26.80 1.72 -2.89
N ASN A 323 -26.93 2.32 -1.72
CA ASN A 323 -25.84 2.61 -0.80
C ASN A 323 -25.05 1.36 -0.33
N GLN A 324 -25.71 0.21 -0.23
CA GLN A 324 -25.09 -1.03 0.27
C GLN A 324 -24.32 -1.79 -0.83
N ASN A 325 -24.45 -1.40 -2.09
CA ASN A 325 -23.87 -2.09 -3.23
C ASN A 325 -22.46 -1.60 -3.59
N TRP A 326 -21.91 -0.71 -2.79
CA TRP A 326 -20.56 -0.17 -3.02
C TRP A 326 -19.53 -0.86 -2.13
N PHE A 327 -18.38 -1.14 -2.71
CA PHE A 327 -17.22 -1.63 -1.97
C PHE A 327 -15.94 -1.05 -2.54
N HIS A 328 -14.86 -1.10 -1.77
CA HIS A 328 -13.54 -0.72 -2.25
C HIS A 328 -12.48 -1.59 -1.58
N ILE A 329 -11.57 -2.10 -2.37
CA ILE A 329 -10.42 -2.85 -1.87
C ILE A 329 -9.21 -1.94 -1.91
N PHE A 330 -8.64 -1.68 -0.74
CA PHE A 330 -7.41 -0.92 -0.54
C PHE A 330 -6.24 -1.87 -0.31
N GLY A 331 -5.03 -1.44 -0.68
CA GLY A 331 -3.79 -2.12 -0.31
C GLY A 331 -3.14 -1.40 0.86
N LEU A 332 -2.97 -2.08 1.99
CA LEU A 332 -2.22 -1.56 3.12
C LEU A 332 -0.78 -2.05 3.05
N ASP A 333 0.16 -1.14 3.21
CA ASP A 333 1.57 -1.48 3.37
C ASP A 333 1.89 -1.40 4.86
N VAL A 334 2.14 -2.57 5.46
CA VAL A 334 2.30 -2.76 6.91
C VAL A 334 3.67 -3.34 7.18
N MET A 335 4.32 -2.87 8.24
CA MET A 335 5.60 -3.38 8.72
C MET A 335 5.50 -3.76 10.20
N VAL A 336 6.34 -4.67 10.63
CA VAL A 336 6.52 -5.03 12.05
C VAL A 336 7.95 -4.66 12.44
N ASP A 337 8.13 -4.05 13.61
CA ASP A 337 9.44 -3.79 14.19
C ASP A 337 9.92 -4.95 15.09
N ASP A 338 11.11 -4.82 15.63
CA ASP A 338 11.75 -5.84 16.49
C ASP A 338 11.07 -5.96 17.87
N ASP A 339 10.30 -4.95 18.30
CA ASP A 339 9.40 -5.02 19.47
C ASP A 339 8.03 -5.65 19.13
N HIS A 340 7.88 -6.18 17.92
CA HIS A 340 6.66 -6.78 17.37
C HIS A 340 5.48 -5.81 17.22
N LYS A 341 5.74 -4.49 17.22
CA LYS A 341 4.72 -3.49 16.97
C LYS A 341 4.40 -3.41 15.47
N VAL A 342 3.12 -3.30 15.18
CA VAL A 342 2.60 -3.18 13.82
C VAL A 342 2.53 -1.70 13.42
N TRP A 343 3.14 -1.37 12.29
CA TRP A 343 3.17 -0.03 11.72
C TRP A 343 2.47 0.02 10.36
N LEU A 344 1.61 1.00 10.17
CA LEU A 344 1.03 1.31 8.86
C LEU A 344 1.92 2.34 8.17
N LEU A 345 2.45 2.00 7.01
CA LEU A 345 3.35 2.84 6.24
C LEU A 345 2.64 3.64 5.14
N GLU A 346 1.67 3.00 4.46
CA GLU A 346 0.99 3.57 3.29
C GLU A 346 -0.34 2.85 3.05
N ILE A 347 -1.28 3.55 2.40
CA ILE A 347 -2.49 2.96 1.85
C ILE A 347 -2.57 3.21 0.35
N ASN A 348 -2.84 2.17 -0.42
CA ASN A 348 -2.95 2.22 -1.87
C ASN A 348 -4.41 2.09 -2.31
N CYS A 349 -4.89 3.07 -3.08
CA CYS A 349 -6.28 3.09 -3.55
C CYS A 349 -6.58 2.00 -4.57
N PHE A 350 -5.63 1.70 -5.43
CA PHE A 350 -5.78 0.75 -6.53
C PHE A 350 -4.65 -0.29 -6.47
N PRO A 351 -4.69 -1.20 -5.47
CA PRO A 351 -3.68 -2.24 -5.37
C PRO A 351 -3.76 -3.16 -6.59
N SER A 352 -2.60 -3.58 -7.10
CA SER A 352 -2.56 -4.59 -8.16
C SER A 352 -2.99 -5.94 -7.58
N PHE A 353 -3.84 -6.63 -8.34
CA PHE A 353 -4.21 -8.04 -8.11
C PHE A 353 -3.55 -8.95 -9.14
N ASP A 354 -2.56 -8.44 -9.89
CA ASP A 354 -1.89 -9.24 -10.93
C ASP A 354 -1.09 -10.37 -10.27
N CYS A 355 -1.51 -11.58 -10.57
CA CYS A 355 -0.88 -12.80 -10.10
C CYS A 355 0.13 -13.39 -11.12
N ARG A 356 0.31 -12.73 -12.27
CA ARG A 356 1.29 -13.16 -13.27
C ARG A 356 2.69 -12.84 -12.77
N LEU A 357 3.58 -13.79 -12.93
CA LEU A 357 5.01 -13.59 -12.74
C LEU A 357 5.60 -12.98 -14.02
N ASP A 358 6.36 -11.91 -13.87
CA ASP A 358 7.17 -11.41 -14.99
C ASP A 358 8.30 -12.42 -15.21
N GLU A 359 8.30 -13.12 -16.36
CA GLU A 359 9.47 -13.88 -16.79
C GLU A 359 10.58 -12.89 -17.13
N ILE A 360 11.62 -12.90 -16.30
CA ILE A 360 12.76 -12.00 -16.44
C ILE A 360 13.98 -12.86 -16.74
N GLU A 361 14.61 -12.63 -17.87
CA GLU A 361 15.91 -13.19 -18.22
C GLU A 361 17.01 -12.13 -18.05
N ILE A 362 18.23 -12.59 -17.79
CA ILE A 362 19.40 -11.73 -17.80
C ILE A 362 20.00 -11.77 -19.18
N ASP A 363 20.01 -10.65 -19.86
CA ASP A 363 20.69 -10.49 -21.14
C ASP A 363 22.20 -10.81 -20.93
N PRO A 364 22.74 -11.82 -21.64
CA PRO A 364 24.10 -12.27 -21.41
C PRO A 364 25.17 -11.24 -21.81
N GLU A 365 24.85 -10.32 -22.72
CA GLU A 365 25.79 -9.29 -23.21
C GLU A 365 25.76 -8.05 -22.33
N THR A 366 24.56 -7.53 -22.04
CA THR A 366 24.41 -6.27 -21.30
C THR A 366 24.36 -6.47 -19.79
N LYS A 367 24.25 -7.71 -19.31
CA LYS A 367 24.04 -8.07 -17.89
C LYS A 367 22.78 -7.40 -17.28
N LYS A 368 21.88 -6.90 -18.11
CA LYS A 368 20.61 -6.29 -17.66
C LYS A 368 19.49 -7.30 -17.71
N LYS A 369 18.54 -7.12 -16.79
CA LYS A 369 17.30 -7.90 -16.80
C LYS A 369 16.41 -7.44 -17.94
N VAL A 370 15.96 -8.36 -18.76
CA VAL A 370 15.01 -8.15 -19.87
C VAL A 370 13.75 -8.97 -19.62
N LYS A 371 12.62 -8.40 -19.93
CA LYS A 371 11.34 -9.10 -19.83
C LYS A 371 11.19 -10.01 -21.04
N VAL A 372 10.99 -11.29 -20.81
CA VAL A 372 10.61 -12.24 -21.86
C VAL A 372 9.19 -11.89 -22.34
N LYS A 373 9.02 -11.79 -23.65
CA LYS A 373 7.73 -11.41 -24.25
C LYS A 373 6.82 -12.60 -24.39
#